data_3d66f4e1338fa6df8006f727b3630e98
#
_entry.id   3d66f4e1338fa6df8006f727b3630e98
#
_cell.length_a   1.000
_cell.length_b   1.000
_cell.length_c   1.000
_cell.angle_alpha   90.00
_cell.angle_beta   90.00
_cell.angle_gamma   90.00
#
_symmetry.space_group_name_H-M   'P 1'
#
loop_
_entity.id
_entity.type
_entity.pdbx_description
1 polymer ?
#
loop_
_entity_poly.entity_id
_entity_poly.type
_entity_poly.pdbx_seq_one_letter_code
_entity_poly.pdbx_strand_id
1 'polypeptide(L)'
;KLVKQKKQAQTCAYQLLHSVRLEDDIFTRYPGQISGGQAQRVVIARALAVSPELIIADESTSMLDVSAQAQVIQIYKRLIKEQNVSFIFISHNLPLVKAFCSKVYGLQNGMLSLMKGT
;
A
#
# COMPACT_ATOMS: atom_id res chain seq x y z
N LYS A 1 5.53 17.89 -28.45
CA LYS A 1 6.30 17.28 -27.34
C LYS A 1 5.48 17.17 -26.05
N LEU A 2 4.87 18.27 -25.57
CA LEU A 2 4.03 18.31 -24.35
C LEU A 2 2.82 17.37 -24.39
N VAL A 3 2.10 17.29 -25.52
CA VAL A 3 0.93 16.40 -25.68
C VAL A 3 1.34 14.92 -25.56
N LYS A 4 2.47 14.55 -26.15
CA LYS A 4 3.02 13.17 -26.05
C LYS A 4 3.41 12.82 -24.63
N GLN A 5 4.05 13.73 -23.91
CA GLN A 5 4.42 13.56 -22.50
C GLN A 5 3.18 13.42 -21.60
N LYS A 6 2.13 14.20 -21.85
CA LYS A 6 0.86 14.10 -21.10
C LYS A 6 0.20 12.74 -21.32
N LYS A 7 0.16 12.23 -22.55
CA LYS A 7 -0.38 10.89 -22.85
C LYS A 7 0.43 9.79 -22.17
N GLN A 8 1.75 9.88 -22.16
CA GLN A 8 2.62 8.93 -21.45
C GLN A 8 2.37 8.94 -19.94
N ALA A 9 2.23 10.11 -19.33
CA ALA A 9 1.91 10.25 -17.92
C ALA A 9 0.55 9.63 -17.56
N GLN A 10 -0.48 9.84 -18.40
CA GLN A 10 -1.79 9.20 -18.21
C GLN A 10 -1.68 7.68 -18.29
N THR A 11 -0.99 7.14 -19.28
CA THR A 11 -0.79 5.69 -19.42
C THR A 11 -0.10 5.10 -18.18
N CYS A 12 0.94 5.74 -17.67
CA CYS A 12 1.59 5.33 -16.42
C CYS A 12 0.64 5.36 -15.23
N ALA A 13 -0.18 6.41 -15.12
CA ALA A 13 -1.15 6.53 -14.03
C ALA A 13 -2.19 5.40 -14.07
N TYR A 14 -2.74 5.07 -15.24
CA TYR A 14 -3.65 3.93 -15.41
C TYR A 14 -2.97 2.61 -15.02
N GLN A 15 -1.74 2.36 -15.47
CA GLN A 15 -1.00 1.16 -15.11
C GLN A 15 -0.77 1.05 -13.60
N LEU A 16 -0.44 2.15 -12.93
CA LEU A 16 -0.28 2.19 -11.47
C LEU A 16 -1.59 1.89 -10.74
N LEU A 17 -2.71 2.48 -11.17
CA LEU A 17 -4.03 2.21 -10.59
C LEU A 17 -4.44 0.74 -10.78
N HIS A 18 -4.22 0.17 -11.96
CA HIS A 18 -4.48 -1.25 -12.22
C HIS A 18 -3.60 -2.17 -11.38
N SER A 19 -2.34 -1.78 -11.13
CA SER A 19 -1.42 -2.58 -10.28
C SER A 19 -1.90 -2.71 -8.83
N VAL A 20 -2.74 -1.79 -8.37
CA VAL A 20 -3.38 -1.82 -7.06
C VAL A 20 -4.87 -2.23 -7.13
N ARG A 21 -5.28 -2.86 -8.23
CA ARG A 21 -6.64 -3.37 -8.47
C ARG A 21 -7.72 -2.30 -8.41
N LEU A 22 -7.45 -1.12 -8.96
CA LEU A 22 -8.45 -0.08 -9.18
C LEU A 22 -8.84 -0.05 -10.65
N GLU A 23 -10.15 0.17 -10.88
CA GLU A 23 -10.73 0.28 -12.23
C GLU A 23 -10.56 1.70 -12.79
N ASP A 24 -10.72 1.83 -14.10
CA ASP A 24 -10.53 3.11 -14.81
C ASP A 24 -11.45 4.23 -14.34
N ASP A 25 -12.63 3.91 -13.82
CA ASP A 25 -13.60 4.88 -13.30
C ASP A 25 -13.07 5.71 -12.13
N ILE A 26 -12.11 5.18 -11.37
CA ILE A 26 -11.43 5.91 -10.28
C ILE A 26 -10.75 7.18 -10.79
N PHE A 27 -10.24 7.16 -12.03
CA PHE A 27 -9.50 8.27 -12.62
C PHE A 27 -10.32 9.56 -12.74
N THR A 28 -11.64 9.43 -12.85
CA THR A 28 -12.58 10.55 -13.00
C THR A 28 -13.33 10.90 -11.71
N ARG A 29 -13.08 10.18 -10.61
CA ARG A 29 -13.74 10.43 -9.33
C ARG A 29 -12.95 11.39 -8.45
N TYR A 30 -13.69 12.16 -7.67
CA TYR A 30 -13.15 12.99 -6.60
C TYR A 30 -12.98 12.18 -5.31
N PRO A 31 -12.09 12.63 -4.38
CA PRO A 31 -11.84 11.91 -3.11
C PRO A 31 -13.10 11.56 -2.31
N GLY A 32 -14.11 12.42 -2.31
CA GLY A 32 -15.39 12.17 -1.62
C GLY A 32 -16.28 11.10 -2.28
N GLN A 33 -15.92 10.63 -3.48
CA GLN A 33 -16.68 9.64 -4.27
C GLN A 33 -16.07 8.25 -4.24
N ILE A 34 -15.00 8.05 -3.46
CA ILE A 34 -14.30 6.76 -3.34
C ILE A 34 -14.34 6.24 -1.92
N SER A 35 -14.31 4.91 -1.76
CA SER A 35 -14.25 4.28 -0.44
C SER A 35 -12.89 4.48 0.24
N GLY A 36 -12.82 4.24 1.55
CA GLY A 36 -11.56 4.27 2.29
C GLY A 36 -10.52 3.30 1.74
N GLY A 37 -10.92 2.09 1.38
CA GLY A 37 -10.04 1.10 0.76
C GLY A 37 -9.56 1.49 -0.64
N GLN A 38 -10.42 2.13 -1.44
CA GLN A 38 -10.02 2.70 -2.73
C GLN A 38 -9.02 3.85 -2.55
N ALA A 39 -9.29 4.77 -1.62
CA ALA A 39 -8.38 5.88 -1.30
C ALA A 39 -7.01 5.36 -0.85
N GLN A 40 -6.96 4.34 0.00
CA GLN A 40 -5.71 3.72 0.44
C GLN A 40 -4.94 3.12 -0.74
N ARG A 41 -5.62 2.45 -1.67
CA ARG A 41 -4.98 1.90 -2.86
C ARG A 41 -4.44 2.99 -3.80
N VAL A 42 -5.11 4.14 -3.91
CA VAL A 42 -4.57 5.30 -4.63
C VAL A 42 -3.27 5.80 -3.99
N VAL A 43 -3.22 5.87 -2.66
CA VAL A 43 -2.01 6.27 -1.92
C VAL A 43 -0.85 5.29 -2.19
N ILE A 44 -1.13 3.98 -2.22
CA ILE A 44 -0.15 2.96 -2.58
C ILE A 44 0.36 3.15 -4.01
N ALA A 45 -0.55 3.35 -4.97
CA ALA A 45 -0.18 3.61 -6.37
C ALA A 45 0.71 4.84 -6.50
N ARG A 46 0.41 5.90 -5.77
CA ARG A 46 1.25 7.10 -5.72
C ARG A 46 2.66 6.82 -5.19
N ALA A 47 2.78 6.01 -4.14
CA ALA A 47 4.08 5.60 -3.61
C ALA A 47 4.87 4.78 -4.63
N LEU A 48 4.21 3.91 -5.40
CA LEU A 48 4.84 3.09 -6.44
C LEU A 48 5.34 3.89 -7.65
N ALA A 49 4.82 5.10 -7.87
CA ALA A 49 5.18 5.93 -9.02
C ALA A 49 6.67 6.27 -9.10
N VAL A 50 7.37 6.27 -7.98
CA VAL A 50 8.82 6.53 -7.89
C VAL A 50 9.66 5.25 -7.87
N SER A 51 9.06 4.09 -8.13
CA SER A 51 9.72 2.77 -8.11
C SER A 51 10.54 2.52 -6.83
N PRO A 52 9.92 2.54 -5.65
CA PRO A 52 10.62 2.45 -4.38
C PRO A 52 11.15 1.03 -4.13
N GLU A 53 12.27 0.93 -3.42
CA GLU A 53 12.79 -0.33 -2.87
C GLU A 53 12.20 -0.63 -1.48
N LEU A 54 11.79 0.40 -0.77
CA LEU A 54 11.21 0.32 0.58
C LEU A 54 9.97 1.19 0.68
N ILE A 55 8.89 0.63 1.22
CA ILE A 55 7.67 1.37 1.58
C ILE A 55 7.47 1.31 3.10
N ILE A 56 7.22 2.46 3.71
CA ILE A 56 6.81 2.56 5.10
C ILE A 56 5.30 2.71 5.14
N ALA A 57 4.62 1.70 5.66
CA ALA A 57 3.17 1.66 5.82
C ALA A 57 2.84 1.95 7.29
N ASP A 58 2.67 3.22 7.62
CA ASP A 58 2.36 3.67 8.98
C ASP A 58 0.86 3.79 9.18
N GLU A 59 0.29 2.90 10.00
CA GLU A 59 -1.15 2.79 10.27
C GLU A 59 -2.04 2.76 9.03
N SER A 60 -1.51 2.25 7.92
CA SER A 60 -2.13 2.35 6.59
C SER A 60 -3.43 1.56 6.43
N THR A 61 -3.78 0.71 7.39
CA THR A 61 -5.00 -0.11 7.37
C THR A 61 -5.93 0.13 8.56
N SER A 62 -5.56 1.02 9.48
CA SER A 62 -6.26 1.22 10.76
C SER A 62 -7.70 1.72 10.61
N MET A 63 -7.99 2.50 9.57
CA MET A 63 -9.32 3.08 9.29
C MET A 63 -10.16 2.25 8.31
N LEU A 64 -9.66 1.08 7.92
CA LEU A 64 -10.34 0.20 6.97
C LEU A 64 -11.16 -0.87 7.69
N ASP A 65 -12.30 -1.25 7.09
CA ASP A 65 -13.00 -2.46 7.50
C ASP A 65 -12.18 -3.73 7.20
N VAL A 66 -12.58 -4.87 7.76
CA VAL A 66 -11.84 -6.13 7.64
C VAL A 66 -11.64 -6.56 6.18
N SER A 67 -12.64 -6.37 5.33
CA SER A 67 -12.57 -6.74 3.92
C SER A 67 -11.58 -5.86 3.15
N ALA A 68 -11.67 -4.54 3.32
CA ALA A 68 -10.76 -3.59 2.68
C ALA A 68 -9.31 -3.77 3.18
N GLN A 69 -9.13 -4.02 4.48
CA GLN A 69 -7.84 -4.34 5.07
C GLN A 69 -7.21 -5.58 4.43
N ALA A 70 -7.98 -6.65 4.27
CA ALA A 70 -7.50 -7.87 3.61
C ALA A 70 -7.07 -7.63 2.17
N GLN A 71 -7.81 -6.81 1.42
CA GLN A 71 -7.46 -6.44 0.05
C GLN A 71 -6.13 -5.68 -0.02
N VAL A 72 -5.91 -4.71 0.86
CA VAL A 72 -4.66 -3.95 0.94
C VAL A 72 -3.48 -4.86 1.27
N ILE A 73 -3.63 -5.76 2.24
CA ILE A 73 -2.59 -6.73 2.60
C ILE A 73 -2.24 -7.65 1.43
N GLN A 74 -3.23 -8.10 0.64
CA GLN A 74 -2.97 -8.89 -0.56
C GLN A 74 -2.16 -8.10 -1.61
N ILE A 75 -2.44 -6.82 -1.76
CA ILE A 75 -1.65 -5.95 -2.64
C ILE A 75 -0.20 -5.86 -2.14
N TYR A 76 0.04 -5.64 -0.85
CA TYR A 76 1.38 -5.60 -0.26
C TYR A 76 2.14 -6.91 -0.50
N LYS A 77 1.51 -8.06 -0.26
CA LYS A 77 2.12 -9.39 -0.52
C LYS A 77 2.54 -9.55 -1.97
N ARG A 78 1.69 -9.11 -2.91
CA ARG A 78 2.00 -9.16 -4.33
C ARG A 78 3.17 -8.25 -4.71
N LEU A 79 3.22 -7.03 -4.17
CA LEU A 79 4.32 -6.09 -4.41
C LEU A 79 5.66 -6.64 -3.91
N ILE A 80 5.67 -7.27 -2.74
CA ILE A 80 6.87 -7.94 -2.20
C ILE A 80 7.34 -9.03 -3.15
N LYS A 81 6.42 -9.87 -3.63
CA LYS A 81 6.73 -11.03 -4.47
C LYS A 81 7.14 -10.64 -5.89
N GLU A 82 6.39 -9.74 -6.53
CA GLU A 82 6.53 -9.44 -7.96
C GLU A 82 7.45 -8.26 -8.24
N GLN A 83 7.53 -7.28 -7.36
CA GLN A 83 8.31 -6.06 -7.55
C GLN A 83 9.50 -5.94 -6.61
N ASN A 84 9.72 -6.94 -5.77
CA ASN A 84 10.83 -6.98 -4.81
C ASN A 84 10.89 -5.75 -3.89
N VAL A 85 9.73 -5.21 -3.52
CA VAL A 85 9.61 -4.09 -2.59
C VAL A 85 9.65 -4.60 -1.17
N SER A 86 10.43 -3.98 -0.31
CA SER A 86 10.43 -4.24 1.13
C SER A 86 9.43 -3.34 1.85
N PHE A 87 8.89 -3.82 2.97
CA PHE A 87 7.93 -3.07 3.78
C PHE A 87 8.39 -2.93 5.24
N ILE A 88 8.25 -1.74 5.79
CA ILE A 88 8.16 -1.51 7.24
C ILE A 88 6.69 -1.24 7.53
N PHE A 89 6.05 -2.17 8.22
CA PHE A 89 4.62 -2.10 8.53
C PHE A 89 4.42 -1.74 10.01
N ILE A 90 3.87 -0.57 10.28
CA ILE A 90 3.61 -0.07 11.62
C ILE A 90 2.12 -0.16 11.89
N SER A 91 1.74 -0.88 12.92
CA SER A 91 0.33 -1.08 13.30
C SER A 91 0.21 -1.50 14.75
N HIS A 92 -0.90 -1.15 15.39
CA HIS A 92 -1.28 -1.67 16.70
C HIS A 92 -2.10 -2.97 16.62
N ASN A 93 -2.46 -3.42 15.42
CA ASN A 93 -3.16 -4.68 15.19
C ASN A 93 -2.18 -5.85 15.18
N LEU A 94 -1.82 -6.35 16.38
CA LEU A 94 -0.81 -7.40 16.53
C LEU A 94 -1.14 -8.69 15.77
N PRO A 95 -2.39 -9.21 15.76
CA PRO A 95 -2.72 -10.38 14.95
C PRO A 95 -2.39 -10.20 13.47
N LEU A 96 -2.74 -9.04 12.90
CA LEU A 96 -2.46 -8.72 11.50
C LEU A 96 -0.94 -8.65 11.22
N VAL A 97 -0.21 -7.94 12.09
CA VAL A 97 1.26 -7.81 11.97
C VAL A 97 1.92 -9.19 12.00
N LYS A 98 1.53 -10.06 12.92
CA LYS A 98 2.07 -11.42 13.02
C LYS A 98 1.72 -12.30 11.82
N ALA A 99 0.55 -12.09 11.22
CA ALA A 99 0.13 -12.85 10.04
C ALA A 99 0.85 -12.39 8.76
N PHE A 100 1.12 -11.10 8.64
CA PHE A 100 1.69 -10.50 7.44
C PHE A 100 3.23 -10.44 7.45
N CYS A 101 3.83 -10.03 8.57
CA CYS A 101 5.26 -9.74 8.64
C CYS A 101 6.10 -10.98 8.96
N SER A 102 7.26 -11.09 8.34
CA SER A 102 8.26 -12.13 8.63
C SER A 102 9.00 -11.89 9.94
N LYS A 103 9.29 -10.62 10.24
CA LYS A 103 9.88 -10.18 11.53
C LYS A 103 8.96 -9.17 12.19
N VAL A 104 8.78 -9.28 13.48
CA VAL A 104 7.92 -8.40 14.28
C VAL A 104 8.68 -7.91 15.50
N TYR A 105 8.70 -6.62 15.67
CA TYR A 105 9.25 -5.93 16.83
C TYR A 105 8.15 -5.22 17.60
N GLY A 106 8.18 -5.32 18.91
CA GLY A 106 7.38 -4.49 19.79
C GLY A 106 8.16 -3.24 20.19
N LEU A 107 7.52 -2.09 20.12
CA LEU A 107 8.08 -0.84 20.63
C LEU A 107 7.36 -0.47 21.93
N GLN A 108 8.07 -0.43 23.03
CA GLN A 108 7.55 -0.07 24.35
C GLN A 108 8.58 0.73 25.13
N ASN A 109 8.16 1.88 25.69
CA ASN A 109 9.02 2.76 26.49
C ASN A 109 10.33 3.14 25.76
N GLY A 110 10.27 3.38 24.46
CA GLY A 110 11.44 3.74 23.65
C GLY A 110 12.37 2.59 23.31
N MET A 111 12.01 1.34 23.65
CA MET A 111 12.81 0.16 23.38
C MET A 111 12.13 -0.77 22.40
N LEU A 112 12.91 -1.32 21.46
CA LEU A 112 12.49 -2.35 20.51
C LEU A 112 12.86 -3.73 21.04
N SER A 113 11.90 -4.68 21.00
CA SER A 113 12.11 -6.08 21.31
C SER A 113 11.58 -6.97 20.20
N LEU A 114 12.35 -8.01 19.84
CA LEU A 114 11.92 -8.98 18.83
C LEU A 114 10.80 -9.86 19.37
N MET A 115 9.67 -9.90 18.68
CA MET A 115 8.50 -10.71 19.03
C MET A 115 8.29 -11.92 18.11
N LYS A 116 8.76 -11.85 16.86
CA LYS A 116 8.64 -12.90 15.84
C LYS A 116 9.79 -12.80 14.85
N GLY A 117 10.31 -13.94 14.42
CA GLY A 117 11.41 -14.04 13.47
C GLY A 117 12.76 -14.23 14.16
N THR A 118 13.76 -14.44 13.37
CA THR A 118 15.14 -14.65 13.83
C THR A 118 16.09 -13.56 13.36
#